data_4f75bb2c1183b403f6384bafb20c0162
#
_entry.id   4f75bb2c1183b403f6384bafb20c0162
#
_cell.length_a   1.000
_cell.length_b   1.000
_cell.length_c   1.000
_cell.angle_alpha   90.00
_cell.angle_beta   90.00
_cell.angle_gamma   90.00
#
_symmetry.space_group_name_H-M   'P 1'
#
loop_
_entity.id
_entity.type
_entity.pdbx_description
1 polymer ?
#
loop_
_entity_poly.entity_id
_entity_poly.type
_entity_poly.pdbx_seq_one_letter_code
_entity_poly.pdbx_strand_id
1 'polypeptide(L)'
;MVTWSWDTSCPIGVEVTNQPKHNCSGAEVRTIAYLSKDPVMLDAYSKGIDPYINAAKIITPGHEESYYWGQRSLYKVLLLGKMYGMGVETLAHSAKISVEEAQENSDKLFEAIGGVAKYIEEKSNYCINNGGLVSTVLGDILDVSSDPADKWGRLGINQHIQGFSAVALASGFYNIFREAQKRNIFIRPLIVVHDSCINYFPVREIFEINEFYTIHFTEFLYNQFGIRWEFETEVGSNYYDRALLTNVDRDTIKLKGTGISILGVLDKMSAEGLKFEVSKVTGKTAGKNLICEEKIVEPDLENNIIRLFYSNKQDIGISEDRSEYEVIVKRN
;
A
#
# COMPACT_ATOMS: atom_id res chain seq x y z
N MET A 1 26.63 13.68 -25.33
CA MET A 1 26.08 12.31 -25.43
C MET A 1 26.58 11.57 -24.21
N VAL A 2 25.76 11.44 -23.18
CA VAL A 2 26.14 10.77 -21.91
C VAL A 2 25.84 9.29 -22.13
N THR A 3 26.89 8.49 -22.29
CA THR A 3 26.77 7.03 -22.34
C THR A 3 26.55 6.51 -20.94
N TRP A 4 25.35 6.00 -20.68
CA TRP A 4 25.01 5.33 -19.44
C TRP A 4 25.60 3.91 -19.49
N SER A 5 26.68 3.66 -18.74
CA SER A 5 27.05 2.29 -18.40
C SER A 5 26.05 1.77 -17.37
N TRP A 6 25.48 0.62 -17.61
CA TRP A 6 24.64 -0.09 -16.65
C TRP A 6 25.58 -0.61 -15.56
N ASP A 7 25.59 0.08 -14.44
CA ASP A 7 26.23 -0.44 -13.23
C ASP A 7 25.32 -1.51 -12.65
N THR A 8 25.72 -2.76 -12.83
CA THR A 8 25.00 -3.95 -12.33
C THR A 8 25.11 -4.09 -10.82
N SER A 9 25.81 -3.18 -10.14
CA SER A 9 25.96 -3.14 -8.68
C SER A 9 24.81 -2.46 -7.94
N CYS A 10 23.79 -1.95 -8.63
CA CYS A 10 22.64 -1.30 -7.99
C CYS A 10 21.63 -2.38 -7.55
N PRO A 11 21.45 -2.59 -6.24
CA PRO A 11 21.10 -3.91 -5.75
C PRO A 11 19.69 -4.13 -5.25
N ILE A 12 18.92 -3.12 -4.87
CA ILE A 12 17.61 -3.35 -4.26
C ILE A 12 16.55 -2.50 -4.92
N GLY A 13 15.48 -3.15 -5.42
CA GLY A 13 14.25 -2.49 -5.82
C GLY A 13 13.36 -2.26 -4.60
N VAL A 14 12.87 -1.04 -4.42
CA VAL A 14 11.80 -0.74 -3.48
C VAL A 14 10.52 -0.57 -4.27
N GLU A 15 9.53 -1.38 -3.98
CA GLU A 15 8.16 -1.09 -4.35
C GLU A 15 7.48 -0.37 -3.20
N VAL A 16 7.05 0.87 -3.46
CA VAL A 16 6.18 1.60 -2.57
C VAL A 16 4.77 1.45 -3.08
N THR A 17 3.97 0.68 -2.38
CA THR A 17 2.56 0.48 -2.71
C THR A 17 1.68 1.21 -1.72
N ASN A 18 0.60 1.80 -2.21
CA ASN A 18 -0.41 2.44 -1.37
C ASN A 18 -1.44 1.41 -0.84
N GLN A 19 -1.06 0.14 -0.73
CA GLN A 19 -1.90 -0.92 -0.18
C GLN A 19 -1.22 -1.63 0.99
N PRO A 20 -1.29 -1.07 2.21
CA PRO A 20 -0.91 -1.82 3.39
C PRO A 20 -1.78 -3.07 3.51
N LYS A 21 -1.16 -4.23 3.65
CA LYS A 21 -1.88 -5.51 3.78
C LYS A 21 -2.72 -5.60 5.06
N HIS A 22 -2.58 -4.65 5.97
CA HIS A 22 -3.23 -4.75 7.29
C HIS A 22 -3.96 -3.52 7.81
N ASN A 23 -3.82 -2.31 7.23
CA ASN A 23 -4.64 -1.17 7.65
C ASN A 23 -4.71 -0.09 6.57
N CYS A 24 -5.92 0.39 6.28
CA CYS A 24 -6.21 1.57 5.46
C CYS A 24 -5.93 1.41 3.95
N SER A 25 -6.47 0.38 3.34
CA SER A 25 -6.44 0.17 1.90
C SER A 25 -7.33 1.17 1.13
N GLY A 26 -6.92 1.48 -0.10
CA GLY A 26 -7.71 2.16 -1.10
C GLY A 26 -7.44 3.66 -1.19
N ALA A 27 -6.54 4.03 -2.09
CA ALA A 27 -6.28 5.45 -2.40
C ALA A 27 -7.57 6.18 -2.74
N GLU A 28 -8.44 5.56 -3.53
CA GLU A 28 -9.70 6.14 -3.96
C GLU A 28 -10.68 6.37 -2.78
N VAL A 29 -10.83 5.38 -1.89
CA VAL A 29 -11.73 5.49 -0.74
C VAL A 29 -11.25 6.57 0.23
N ARG A 30 -9.95 6.67 0.41
CA ARG A 30 -9.33 7.72 1.21
C ARG A 30 -9.51 9.09 0.56
N THR A 31 -9.29 9.16 -0.75
CA THR A 31 -9.49 10.37 -1.53
C THR A 31 -10.92 10.89 -1.41
N ILE A 32 -11.93 10.04 -1.63
CA ILE A 32 -13.32 10.49 -1.56
C ILE A 32 -13.73 10.88 -0.14
N ALA A 33 -13.23 10.19 0.89
CA ALA A 33 -13.50 10.56 2.27
C ALA A 33 -13.04 11.98 2.59
N TYR A 34 -11.85 12.35 2.13
CA TYR A 34 -11.31 13.70 2.33
C TYR A 34 -11.98 14.74 1.43
N LEU A 35 -12.25 14.44 0.17
CA LEU A 35 -12.89 15.36 -0.76
C LEU A 35 -14.35 15.65 -0.37
N SER A 36 -15.08 14.65 0.09
CA SER A 36 -16.46 14.80 0.57
C SER A 36 -16.56 15.40 1.96
N LYS A 37 -15.43 15.39 2.70
CA LYS A 37 -15.37 15.76 4.14
C LYS A 37 -16.36 14.96 5.00
N ASP A 38 -16.62 13.72 4.62
CA ASP A 38 -17.55 12.86 5.34
C ASP A 38 -17.03 12.55 6.75
N PRO A 39 -17.76 12.92 7.80
CA PRO A 39 -17.29 12.79 9.18
C PRO A 39 -17.14 11.34 9.64
N VAL A 40 -17.95 10.42 9.13
CA VAL A 40 -17.90 9.00 9.50
C VAL A 40 -16.66 8.35 8.92
N MET A 41 -16.36 8.66 7.66
CA MET A 41 -15.18 8.15 6.98
C MET A 41 -13.89 8.75 7.57
N LEU A 42 -13.88 10.06 7.81
CA LEU A 42 -12.71 10.74 8.40
C LEU A 42 -12.43 10.26 9.83
N ASP A 43 -13.47 10.04 10.65
CA ASP A 43 -13.33 9.49 11.99
C ASP A 43 -12.73 8.07 11.95
N ALA A 44 -13.21 7.21 11.04
CA ALA A 44 -12.64 5.88 10.84
C ALA A 44 -11.15 5.93 10.49
N TYR A 45 -10.75 6.81 9.55
CA TYR A 45 -9.34 6.97 9.20
C TYR A 45 -8.50 7.54 10.35
N SER A 46 -9.03 8.48 11.12
CA SER A 46 -8.33 9.03 12.30
C SER A 46 -8.03 7.99 13.37
N LYS A 47 -8.87 6.98 13.47
CA LYS A 47 -8.74 5.84 14.40
C LYS A 47 -7.98 4.64 13.82
N GLY A 48 -7.47 4.74 12.58
CA GLY A 48 -6.80 3.65 11.88
C GLY A 48 -7.72 2.47 11.56
N ILE A 49 -9.04 2.69 11.45
CA ILE A 49 -10.01 1.65 11.10
C ILE A 49 -10.02 1.45 9.59
N ASP A 50 -9.92 0.21 9.14
CA ASP A 50 -10.07 -0.15 7.73
C ASP A 50 -11.46 0.29 7.22
N PRO A 51 -11.57 1.03 6.09
CA PRO A 51 -12.83 1.58 5.62
C PRO A 51 -13.87 0.51 5.27
N TYR A 52 -13.43 -0.66 4.85
CA TYR A 52 -14.33 -1.77 4.52
C TYR A 52 -14.84 -2.47 5.78
N ILE A 53 -14.01 -2.56 6.81
CA ILE A 53 -14.45 -3.03 8.13
C ILE A 53 -15.41 -2.02 8.77
N ASN A 54 -15.15 -0.71 8.60
CA ASN A 54 -16.07 0.32 9.05
C ASN A 54 -17.45 0.20 8.35
N ALA A 55 -17.45 0.01 7.02
CA ALA A 55 -18.67 -0.24 6.26
C ALA A 55 -19.41 -1.51 6.76
N ALA A 56 -18.67 -2.58 7.04
CA ALA A 56 -19.23 -3.80 7.61
C ALA A 56 -19.94 -3.55 8.95
N LYS A 57 -19.32 -2.82 9.84
CA LYS A 57 -19.89 -2.47 11.17
C LYS A 57 -21.13 -1.58 11.06
N ILE A 58 -21.19 -0.74 10.06
CA ILE A 58 -22.37 0.09 9.77
C ILE A 58 -23.53 -0.76 9.29
N ILE A 59 -23.28 -1.65 8.34
CA ILE A 59 -24.35 -2.45 7.68
C ILE A 59 -24.85 -3.55 8.61
N THR A 60 -23.94 -4.26 9.29
CA THR A 60 -24.25 -5.41 10.16
C THR A 60 -23.61 -5.22 11.55
N PRO A 61 -24.15 -4.34 12.39
CA PRO A 61 -23.59 -4.09 13.73
C PRO A 61 -23.74 -5.29 14.68
N GLY A 62 -22.88 -5.35 15.70
CA GLY A 62 -23.05 -6.30 16.80
C GLY A 62 -22.34 -7.65 16.64
N HIS A 63 -21.46 -7.79 15.66
CA HIS A 63 -20.65 -8.99 15.46
C HIS A 63 -19.24 -8.85 16.03
N GLU A 64 -18.56 -9.97 16.22
CA GLU A 64 -17.17 -10.07 16.59
C GLU A 64 -16.24 -9.53 15.48
N GLU A 65 -15.05 -9.03 15.86
CA GLU A 65 -14.08 -8.48 14.89
C GLU A 65 -13.68 -9.48 13.80
N SER A 66 -13.55 -10.77 14.16
CA SER A 66 -13.25 -11.86 13.21
C SER A 66 -14.29 -12.02 12.11
N TYR A 67 -15.57 -11.79 12.40
CA TYR A 67 -16.66 -11.79 11.42
C TYR A 67 -16.43 -10.70 10.37
N TYR A 68 -16.13 -9.48 10.79
CA TYR A 68 -15.95 -8.36 9.88
C TYR A 68 -14.76 -8.58 8.95
N TRP A 69 -13.65 -9.10 9.46
CA TRP A 69 -12.50 -9.46 8.62
C TRP A 69 -12.81 -10.55 7.62
N GLY A 70 -13.62 -11.55 7.98
CA GLY A 70 -14.10 -12.58 7.08
C GLY A 70 -14.98 -12.04 5.94
N GLN A 71 -15.70 -10.96 6.19
CA GLN A 71 -16.60 -10.32 5.21
C GLN A 71 -15.97 -9.12 4.48
N ARG A 72 -14.72 -8.76 4.76
CA ARG A 72 -14.06 -7.57 4.21
C ARG A 72 -14.15 -7.45 2.68
N SER A 73 -14.03 -8.56 1.97
CA SER A 73 -14.12 -8.58 0.50
C SER A 73 -15.50 -8.20 0.00
N LEU A 74 -16.57 -8.64 0.66
CA LEU A 74 -17.95 -8.27 0.35
C LEU A 74 -18.13 -6.75 0.50
N TYR A 75 -17.76 -6.19 1.65
CA TYR A 75 -17.92 -4.76 1.91
C TYR A 75 -17.04 -3.88 1.05
N LYS A 76 -15.88 -4.39 0.61
CA LYS A 76 -15.06 -3.74 -0.41
C LYS A 76 -15.84 -3.58 -1.72
N VAL A 77 -16.49 -4.64 -2.19
CA VAL A 77 -17.29 -4.60 -3.42
C VAL A 77 -18.47 -3.64 -3.26
N LEU A 78 -19.18 -3.69 -2.13
CA LEU A 78 -20.34 -2.82 -1.86
C LEU A 78 -19.93 -1.34 -1.85
N LEU A 79 -18.91 -0.98 -1.08
CA LEU A 79 -18.46 0.41 -0.97
C LEU A 79 -17.92 0.95 -2.29
N LEU A 80 -16.95 0.26 -2.90
CA LEU A 80 -16.35 0.71 -4.16
C LEU A 80 -17.36 0.68 -5.33
N GLY A 81 -18.14 -0.38 -5.44
CA GLY A 81 -19.13 -0.48 -6.50
C GLY A 81 -20.13 0.68 -6.45
N LYS A 82 -20.62 1.00 -5.27
CA LYS A 82 -21.55 2.11 -5.09
C LYS A 82 -20.88 3.47 -5.32
N MET A 83 -19.65 3.67 -4.82
CA MET A 83 -18.89 4.90 -5.07
C MET A 83 -18.69 5.17 -6.56
N TYR A 84 -18.50 4.12 -7.35
CA TYR A 84 -18.32 4.20 -8.80
C TYR A 84 -19.62 4.08 -9.60
N GLY A 85 -20.78 4.21 -8.94
CA GLY A 85 -22.07 4.22 -9.60
C GLY A 85 -22.47 2.91 -10.25
N MET A 86 -22.05 1.78 -9.66
CA MET A 86 -22.47 0.45 -10.11
C MET A 86 -23.96 0.27 -9.83
N GLY A 87 -24.72 -0.18 -10.82
CA GLY A 87 -26.14 -0.54 -10.67
C GLY A 87 -26.30 -1.72 -9.71
N VAL A 88 -27.46 -1.77 -9.03
CA VAL A 88 -27.71 -2.74 -7.95
C VAL A 88 -27.63 -4.20 -8.41
N GLU A 89 -28.10 -4.53 -9.62
CA GLU A 89 -28.01 -5.89 -10.17
C GLU A 89 -26.53 -6.32 -10.38
N THR A 90 -25.71 -5.42 -10.93
CA THR A 90 -24.27 -5.68 -11.12
C THR A 90 -23.56 -5.77 -9.78
N LEU A 91 -23.94 -4.94 -8.82
CA LEU A 91 -23.42 -4.95 -7.45
C LEU A 91 -23.74 -6.28 -6.76
N ALA A 92 -24.99 -6.72 -6.82
CA ALA A 92 -25.46 -8.00 -6.27
C ALA A 92 -24.68 -9.19 -6.86
N HIS A 93 -24.53 -9.21 -8.18
CA HIS A 93 -23.76 -10.24 -8.88
C HIS A 93 -22.29 -10.25 -8.44
N SER A 94 -21.65 -9.07 -8.37
CA SER A 94 -20.24 -8.94 -7.98
C SER A 94 -20.01 -9.28 -6.51
N ALA A 95 -20.96 -8.94 -5.65
CA ALA A 95 -20.95 -9.23 -4.22
C ALA A 95 -21.40 -10.65 -3.87
N LYS A 96 -22.03 -11.37 -4.84
CA LYS A 96 -22.60 -12.72 -4.67
C LYS A 96 -23.71 -12.77 -3.61
N ILE A 97 -24.57 -11.76 -3.60
CA ILE A 97 -25.72 -11.63 -2.72
C ILE A 97 -26.99 -11.37 -3.55
N SER A 98 -28.16 -11.36 -2.94
CA SER A 98 -29.41 -11.02 -3.66
C SER A 98 -29.46 -9.53 -4.02
N VAL A 99 -30.32 -9.18 -4.99
CA VAL A 99 -30.53 -7.79 -5.40
C VAL A 99 -31.12 -6.97 -4.26
N GLU A 100 -32.07 -7.56 -3.53
CA GLU A 100 -32.71 -6.96 -2.37
C GLU A 100 -31.69 -6.67 -1.27
N GLU A 101 -30.81 -7.63 -0.96
CA GLU A 101 -29.74 -7.46 0.02
C GLU A 101 -28.72 -6.40 -0.43
N ALA A 102 -28.34 -6.38 -1.70
CA ALA A 102 -27.43 -5.38 -2.25
C ALA A 102 -28.02 -3.97 -2.15
N GLN A 103 -29.34 -3.82 -2.42
CA GLN A 103 -30.03 -2.55 -2.29
C GLN A 103 -30.08 -2.10 -0.82
N GLU A 104 -30.53 -2.95 0.08
CA GLU A 104 -30.64 -2.64 1.51
C GLU A 104 -29.28 -2.25 2.13
N ASN A 105 -28.22 -3.02 1.83
CA ASN A 105 -26.88 -2.75 2.31
C ASN A 105 -26.32 -1.44 1.75
N SER A 106 -26.60 -1.14 0.48
CA SER A 106 -26.19 0.11 -0.14
C SER A 106 -26.88 1.31 0.48
N ASP A 107 -28.18 1.20 0.75
CA ASP A 107 -28.97 2.30 1.33
C ASP A 107 -28.52 2.59 2.75
N LYS A 108 -28.33 1.57 3.60
CA LYS A 108 -27.78 1.71 4.95
C LYS A 108 -26.40 2.37 4.94
N LEU A 109 -25.54 1.94 4.01
CA LEU A 109 -24.18 2.48 3.91
C LEU A 109 -24.21 3.96 3.51
N PHE A 110 -24.94 4.31 2.45
CA PHE A 110 -24.99 5.68 1.92
C PHE A 110 -25.78 6.65 2.80
N GLU A 111 -26.74 6.15 3.58
CA GLU A 111 -27.34 6.94 4.66
C GLU A 111 -26.31 7.30 5.72
N ALA A 112 -25.47 6.35 6.15
CA ALA A 112 -24.45 6.57 7.16
C ALA A 112 -23.29 7.46 6.68
N ILE A 113 -22.87 7.33 5.41
CA ILE A 113 -21.83 8.18 4.78
C ILE A 113 -22.45 9.23 3.85
N GLY A 114 -23.42 9.96 4.35
CA GLY A 114 -24.21 10.92 3.56
C GLY A 114 -23.39 12.03 2.90
N GLY A 115 -22.22 12.39 3.47
CA GLY A 115 -21.27 13.31 2.88
C GLY A 115 -20.71 12.80 1.55
N VAL A 116 -20.35 11.51 1.52
CA VAL A 116 -19.87 10.83 0.29
C VAL A 116 -20.99 10.77 -0.76
N ALA A 117 -22.20 10.36 -0.35
CA ALA A 117 -23.34 10.29 -1.25
C ALA A 117 -23.64 11.63 -1.93
N LYS A 118 -23.69 12.70 -1.14
CA LYS A 118 -23.91 14.07 -1.62
C LYS A 118 -22.78 14.53 -2.57
N TYR A 119 -21.54 14.25 -2.22
CA TYR A 119 -20.38 14.61 -3.06
C TYR A 119 -20.42 13.92 -4.43
N ILE A 120 -20.76 12.62 -4.46
CA ILE A 120 -20.92 11.86 -5.70
C ILE A 120 -22.03 12.47 -6.57
N GLU A 121 -23.18 12.77 -5.97
CA GLU A 121 -24.32 13.38 -6.68
C GLU A 121 -23.95 14.75 -7.26
N GLU A 122 -23.33 15.63 -6.46
CA GLU A 122 -22.93 16.96 -6.90
C GLU A 122 -21.93 16.91 -8.07
N LYS A 123 -20.92 16.04 -8.01
CA LYS A 123 -19.91 15.91 -9.07
C LYS A 123 -20.46 15.23 -10.32
N SER A 124 -21.33 14.23 -10.16
CA SER A 124 -22.02 13.59 -11.27
C SER A 124 -22.92 14.60 -12.01
N ASN A 125 -23.72 15.34 -11.29
CA ASN A 125 -24.58 16.36 -11.84
C ASN A 125 -23.79 17.51 -12.50
N TYR A 126 -22.66 17.90 -11.90
CA TYR A 126 -21.78 18.88 -12.52
C TYR A 126 -21.28 18.40 -13.89
N CYS A 127 -20.80 17.18 -14.00
CA CYS A 127 -20.32 16.62 -15.25
C CYS A 127 -21.43 16.56 -16.32
N ILE A 128 -22.64 16.11 -15.96
CA ILE A 128 -23.80 16.05 -16.85
C ILE A 128 -24.16 17.46 -17.35
N ASN A 129 -24.28 18.43 -16.46
CA ASN A 129 -24.69 19.79 -16.78
C ASN A 129 -23.63 20.59 -17.56
N ASN A 130 -22.38 20.12 -17.57
CA ASN A 130 -21.28 20.75 -18.33
C ASN A 130 -20.88 19.93 -19.57
N GLY A 131 -21.80 19.13 -20.12
CA GLY A 131 -21.59 18.45 -21.40
C GLY A 131 -20.50 17.37 -21.37
N GLY A 132 -20.31 16.67 -20.25
CA GLY A 132 -19.30 15.65 -20.09
C GLY A 132 -17.92 16.18 -19.63
N LEU A 133 -17.82 17.45 -19.24
CA LEU A 133 -16.59 18.00 -18.68
C LEU A 133 -16.62 17.97 -17.16
N VAL A 134 -15.51 17.55 -16.55
CA VAL A 134 -15.35 17.60 -15.10
C VAL A 134 -14.04 18.28 -14.74
N SER A 135 -14.09 19.22 -13.80
CA SER A 135 -12.88 19.84 -13.24
C SER A 135 -12.41 19.04 -12.03
N THR A 136 -11.14 18.67 -12.00
CA THR A 136 -10.52 18.09 -10.82
C THR A 136 -10.29 19.16 -9.74
N VAL A 137 -10.00 18.73 -8.52
CA VAL A 137 -9.64 19.63 -7.41
C VAL A 137 -8.36 20.44 -7.71
N LEU A 138 -7.52 19.92 -8.60
CA LEU A 138 -6.25 20.55 -9.00
C LEU A 138 -6.39 21.50 -10.19
N GLY A 139 -7.61 21.61 -10.74
CA GLY A 139 -7.92 22.51 -11.85
C GLY A 139 -7.79 21.90 -13.24
N ASP A 140 -7.38 20.63 -13.34
CA ASP A 140 -7.36 19.91 -14.61
C ASP A 140 -8.81 19.68 -15.09
N ILE A 141 -9.01 19.73 -16.41
CA ILE A 141 -10.29 19.43 -17.03
C ILE A 141 -10.19 18.06 -17.67
N LEU A 142 -11.08 17.17 -17.26
CA LEU A 142 -11.25 15.83 -17.82
C LEU A 142 -12.50 15.82 -18.70
N ASP A 143 -12.39 15.24 -19.87
CA ASP A 143 -13.44 15.21 -20.89
C ASP A 143 -13.92 13.78 -21.13
N VAL A 144 -15.17 13.53 -20.80
CA VAL A 144 -15.87 12.26 -21.08
C VAL A 144 -17.01 12.45 -22.09
N SER A 145 -17.04 13.57 -22.82
CA SER A 145 -18.11 13.91 -23.76
C SER A 145 -18.20 12.96 -24.96
N SER A 146 -17.11 12.25 -25.27
CA SER A 146 -17.08 11.21 -26.30
C SER A 146 -17.83 9.93 -25.91
N ASP A 147 -18.13 9.72 -24.63
CA ASP A 147 -18.90 8.59 -24.13
C ASP A 147 -20.42 8.87 -24.24
N PRO A 148 -21.28 7.83 -24.19
CA PRO A 148 -22.73 8.01 -24.11
C PRO A 148 -23.15 8.90 -22.92
N ALA A 149 -24.07 9.84 -23.15
CA ALA A 149 -24.45 10.86 -22.18
C ALA A 149 -25.04 10.28 -20.87
N ASP A 150 -25.69 9.12 -20.93
CA ASP A 150 -26.17 8.40 -19.76
C ASP A 150 -25.08 7.88 -18.83
N LYS A 151 -23.83 7.86 -19.31
CA LYS A 151 -22.64 7.44 -18.53
C LYS A 151 -21.83 8.61 -17.96
N TRP A 152 -22.08 9.85 -18.40
CA TRP A 152 -21.23 10.99 -18.02
C TRP A 152 -21.13 11.20 -16.51
N GLY A 153 -22.23 11.11 -15.77
CA GLY A 153 -22.21 11.28 -14.31
C GLY A 153 -21.26 10.29 -13.62
N ARG A 154 -21.38 9.01 -13.99
CA ARG A 154 -20.55 7.94 -13.45
C ARG A 154 -19.07 8.09 -13.87
N LEU A 155 -18.83 8.33 -15.14
CA LEU A 155 -17.47 8.53 -15.66
C LEU A 155 -16.84 9.78 -15.06
N GLY A 156 -17.59 10.86 -14.94
CA GLY A 156 -17.10 12.11 -14.37
C GLY A 156 -16.64 11.97 -12.93
N ILE A 157 -17.42 11.30 -12.07
CA ILE A 157 -16.98 11.07 -10.68
C ILE A 157 -15.77 10.13 -10.60
N ASN A 158 -15.73 9.08 -11.42
CA ASN A 158 -14.59 8.17 -11.47
C ASN A 158 -13.32 8.91 -11.86
N GLN A 159 -13.36 9.69 -12.93
CA GLN A 159 -12.23 10.49 -13.40
C GLN A 159 -11.82 11.55 -12.37
N HIS A 160 -12.79 12.16 -11.69
CA HIS A 160 -12.50 13.17 -10.67
C HIS A 160 -11.71 12.58 -9.49
N ILE A 161 -12.08 11.39 -8.99
CA ILE A 161 -11.39 10.72 -7.88
C ILE A 161 -10.04 10.18 -8.33
N GLN A 162 -10.01 9.43 -9.44
CA GLN A 162 -8.80 8.79 -9.94
C GLN A 162 -7.78 9.81 -10.44
N GLY A 163 -8.22 10.85 -11.16
CA GLY A 163 -7.36 11.92 -11.63
C GLY A 163 -6.70 12.68 -10.49
N PHE A 164 -7.46 13.04 -9.45
CA PHE A 164 -6.88 13.66 -8.25
C PHE A 164 -5.86 12.75 -7.57
N SER A 165 -6.21 11.46 -7.35
CA SER A 165 -5.31 10.49 -6.74
C SER A 165 -4.01 10.34 -7.54
N ALA A 166 -4.10 10.24 -8.87
CA ALA A 166 -2.94 10.09 -9.74
C ALA A 166 -1.97 11.28 -9.64
N VAL A 167 -2.51 12.51 -9.71
CA VAL A 167 -1.67 13.72 -9.63
C VAL A 167 -1.09 13.90 -8.23
N ALA A 168 -1.86 13.64 -7.18
CA ALA A 168 -1.37 13.71 -5.81
C ALA A 168 -0.23 12.71 -5.57
N LEU A 169 -0.41 11.45 -5.96
CA LEU A 169 0.64 10.43 -5.83
C LEU A 169 1.88 10.76 -6.66
N ALA A 170 1.70 11.21 -7.91
CA ALA A 170 2.81 11.64 -8.75
C ALA A 170 3.60 12.80 -8.11
N SER A 171 2.93 13.75 -7.47
CA SER A 171 3.60 14.85 -6.76
C SER A 171 4.39 14.36 -5.54
N GLY A 172 3.87 13.35 -4.82
CA GLY A 172 4.58 12.69 -3.72
C GLY A 172 5.85 11.99 -4.19
N PHE A 173 5.78 11.21 -5.27
CA PHE A 173 6.94 10.56 -5.86
C PHE A 173 7.95 11.58 -6.39
N TYR A 174 7.48 12.63 -7.07
CA TYR A 174 8.36 13.72 -7.50
C TYR A 174 9.10 14.36 -6.32
N ASN A 175 8.41 14.60 -5.21
CA ASN A 175 9.03 15.16 -4.01
C ASN A 175 10.13 14.24 -3.43
N ILE A 176 9.90 12.92 -3.40
CA ILE A 176 10.91 11.93 -3.00
C ILE A 176 12.18 12.10 -3.84
N PHE A 177 12.06 12.11 -5.17
CA PHE A 177 13.23 12.20 -6.05
C PHE A 177 13.95 13.54 -5.90
N ARG A 178 13.22 14.63 -5.77
CA ARG A 178 13.78 15.95 -5.52
C ARG A 178 14.55 16.03 -4.21
N GLU A 179 14.00 15.48 -3.13
CA GLU A 179 14.65 15.49 -1.81
C GLU A 179 15.83 14.51 -1.74
N ALA A 180 15.74 13.37 -2.41
CA ALA A 180 16.84 12.44 -2.57
C ALA A 180 18.04 13.10 -3.29
N GLN A 181 17.76 13.82 -4.37
CA GLN A 181 18.78 14.57 -5.12
C GLN A 181 19.46 15.64 -4.25
N LYS A 182 18.70 16.39 -3.46
CA LYS A 182 19.25 17.41 -2.54
C LYS A 182 20.18 16.82 -1.48
N ARG A 183 19.89 15.60 -1.04
CA ARG A 183 20.68 14.89 -0.01
C ARG A 183 21.76 14.00 -0.59
N ASN A 184 21.92 14.00 -1.91
CA ASN A 184 22.83 13.11 -2.63
C ASN A 184 22.56 11.61 -2.34
N ILE A 185 21.30 11.27 -2.11
CA ILE A 185 20.83 9.88 -2.02
C ILE A 185 20.42 9.45 -3.42
N PHE A 186 21.00 8.36 -3.90
CA PHE A 186 20.68 7.84 -5.23
C PHE A 186 19.39 7.03 -5.17
N ILE A 187 18.26 7.64 -5.53
CA ILE A 187 17.00 6.96 -5.76
C ILE A 187 16.65 7.10 -7.24
N ARG A 188 16.46 5.99 -7.92
CA ARG A 188 16.12 5.99 -9.35
C ARG A 188 14.76 5.35 -9.57
N PRO A 189 13.75 6.11 -10.07
CA PRO A 189 12.46 5.53 -10.44
C PRO A 189 12.64 4.60 -11.64
N LEU A 190 12.00 3.45 -11.61
CA LEU A 190 11.96 2.50 -12.69
C LEU A 190 10.58 2.46 -13.33
N ILE A 191 9.57 2.24 -12.51
CA ILE A 191 8.20 2.05 -12.97
C ILE A 191 7.26 2.69 -11.95
N VAL A 192 6.28 3.44 -12.44
CA VAL A 192 5.13 3.91 -11.67
C VAL A 192 3.90 3.20 -12.24
N VAL A 193 3.17 2.48 -11.41
CA VAL A 193 1.96 1.74 -11.79
C VAL A 193 0.85 2.09 -10.81
N HIS A 194 -0.17 2.82 -11.27
CA HIS A 194 -1.28 3.28 -10.44
C HIS A 194 -0.81 4.00 -9.17
N ASP A 195 -0.91 3.34 -8.03
CA ASP A 195 -0.57 3.83 -6.69
C ASP A 195 0.75 3.26 -6.16
N SER A 196 1.52 2.59 -7.00
CA SER A 196 2.82 2.02 -6.66
C SER A 196 3.97 2.62 -7.47
N CYS A 197 5.15 2.67 -6.87
CA CYS A 197 6.38 3.08 -7.54
C CYS A 197 7.51 2.14 -7.19
N ILE A 198 8.16 1.61 -8.22
CA ILE A 198 9.35 0.77 -8.08
C ILE A 198 10.58 1.63 -8.32
N ASN A 199 11.49 1.61 -7.37
CA ASN A 199 12.69 2.42 -7.36
C ASN A 199 13.92 1.59 -7.07
N TYR A 200 15.05 1.99 -7.64
CA TYR A 200 16.36 1.59 -7.12
C TYR A 200 16.81 2.55 -6.02
N PHE A 201 17.44 2.01 -4.98
CA PHE A 201 18.12 2.78 -3.96
C PHE A 201 19.35 2.02 -3.44
N PRO A 202 20.36 2.71 -2.85
CA PRO A 202 21.51 2.05 -2.27
C PRO A 202 21.13 1.27 -1.03
N VAL A 203 21.55 0.03 -0.92
CA VAL A 203 21.21 -0.83 0.22
C VAL A 203 21.70 -0.27 1.57
N ARG A 204 22.75 0.54 1.57
CA ARG A 204 23.22 1.24 2.78
C ARG A 204 22.18 2.15 3.42
N GLU A 205 21.17 2.59 2.65
CA GLU A 205 20.07 3.45 3.12
C GLU A 205 18.87 2.62 3.63
N ILE A 206 18.99 1.29 3.71
CA ILE A 206 17.84 0.41 4.01
C ILE A 206 17.20 0.69 5.38
N PHE A 207 17.99 1.17 6.35
CA PHE A 207 17.48 1.51 7.67
C PHE A 207 16.72 2.85 7.70
N GLU A 208 17.09 3.77 6.82
CA GLU A 208 16.52 5.13 6.76
C GLU A 208 15.43 5.27 5.71
N ILE A 209 15.33 4.34 4.77
CA ILE A 209 14.47 4.52 3.58
C ILE A 209 12.99 4.72 3.92
N ASN A 210 12.46 3.98 4.89
CA ASN A 210 11.07 4.13 5.31
C ASN A 210 10.79 5.49 5.95
N GLU A 211 11.68 5.97 6.81
CA GLU A 211 11.56 7.31 7.41
C GLU A 211 11.63 8.38 6.33
N PHE A 212 12.55 8.24 5.37
CA PHE A 212 12.67 9.13 4.23
C PHE A 212 11.37 9.21 3.42
N TYR A 213 10.75 8.05 3.11
CA TYR A 213 9.47 8.01 2.41
C TYR A 213 8.32 8.56 3.28
N THR A 214 8.30 8.26 4.56
CA THR A 214 7.28 8.82 5.47
C THR A 214 7.30 10.34 5.44
N ILE A 215 8.46 10.96 5.58
CA ILE A 215 8.61 12.42 5.61
C ILE A 215 8.30 13.03 4.22
N HIS A 216 8.90 12.46 3.16
CA HIS A 216 8.89 13.09 1.84
C HIS A 216 7.75 12.63 0.92
N PHE A 217 6.96 11.65 1.34
CA PHE A 217 5.75 11.22 0.66
C PHE A 217 4.51 11.45 1.53
N THR A 218 4.36 10.72 2.62
CA THR A 218 3.15 10.78 3.45
C THR A 218 2.92 12.16 4.07
N GLU A 219 3.91 12.70 4.77
CA GLU A 219 3.78 14.01 5.41
C GLU A 219 3.73 15.15 4.37
N PHE A 220 4.47 15.01 3.26
CA PHE A 220 4.38 15.96 2.15
C PHE A 220 2.97 16.02 1.58
N LEU A 221 2.35 14.87 1.26
CA LEU A 221 1.00 14.82 0.72
C LEU A 221 -0.04 15.31 1.73
N TYR A 222 0.13 14.98 3.00
CA TYR A 222 -0.72 15.53 4.05
C TYR A 222 -0.66 17.05 4.13
N ASN A 223 0.54 17.62 4.07
CA ASN A 223 0.72 19.07 4.12
C ASN A 223 0.19 19.79 2.87
N GLN A 224 0.22 19.15 1.70
CA GLN A 224 -0.26 19.74 0.45
C GLN A 224 -1.78 19.60 0.27
N PHE A 225 -2.34 18.44 0.61
CA PHE A 225 -3.70 18.06 0.24
C PHE A 225 -4.60 17.77 1.44
N GLY A 226 -4.07 17.72 2.65
CA GLY A 226 -4.80 17.31 3.85
C GLY A 226 -5.10 15.82 3.91
N ILE A 227 -4.56 15.02 3.00
CA ILE A 227 -4.81 13.58 2.89
C ILE A 227 -3.55 12.83 3.30
N ARG A 228 -3.68 12.00 4.34
CA ARG A 228 -2.59 11.12 4.78
C ARG A 228 -2.67 9.79 4.03
N TRP A 229 -1.91 9.67 2.94
CA TRP A 229 -1.69 8.37 2.30
C TRP A 229 -0.59 7.62 3.03
N GLU A 230 -0.92 6.45 3.51
CA GLU A 230 0.06 5.51 4.05
C GLU A 230 0.59 4.63 2.92
N PHE A 231 1.80 4.14 3.08
CA PHE A 231 2.44 3.25 2.12
C PHE A 231 3.07 2.05 2.83
N GLU A 232 3.26 0.97 2.08
CA GLU A 232 4.11 -0.15 2.47
C GLU A 232 5.36 -0.13 1.62
N THR A 233 6.49 -0.49 2.22
CA THR A 233 7.75 -0.63 1.52
C THR A 233 8.11 -2.09 1.41
N GLU A 234 8.24 -2.60 0.20
CA GLU A 234 8.80 -3.91 -0.06
C GLU A 234 10.19 -3.75 -0.67
N VAL A 235 11.15 -4.54 -0.21
CA VAL A 235 12.54 -4.54 -0.67
C VAL A 235 12.93 -5.91 -1.21
N GLY A 236 13.72 -5.94 -2.26
CA GLY A 236 14.15 -7.20 -2.87
C GLY A 236 15.35 -7.03 -3.79
N SER A 237 16.07 -8.12 -4.02
CA SER A 237 17.15 -8.18 -4.98
C SER A 237 16.67 -8.25 -6.44
N ASN A 238 15.38 -8.51 -6.64
CA ASN A 238 14.70 -8.54 -7.94
C ASN A 238 13.22 -8.16 -7.80
N TYR A 239 12.52 -8.06 -8.93
CA TYR A 239 11.11 -7.65 -8.99
C TYR A 239 10.13 -8.63 -8.33
N TYR A 240 10.42 -9.92 -8.36
CA TYR A 240 9.47 -10.96 -7.95
C TYR A 240 9.60 -11.36 -6.49
N ASP A 241 10.81 -11.34 -5.96
CA ASP A 241 11.13 -11.82 -4.63
C ASP A 241 11.40 -10.63 -3.70
N ARG A 242 10.35 -10.15 -3.04
CA ARG A 242 10.39 -8.98 -2.17
C ARG A 242 9.94 -9.32 -0.76
N ALA A 243 10.53 -8.67 0.22
CA ALA A 243 10.17 -8.72 1.62
C ALA A 243 9.60 -7.38 2.06
N LEU A 244 8.52 -7.41 2.84
CA LEU A 244 7.98 -6.23 3.50
C LEU A 244 9.00 -5.69 4.49
N LEU A 245 9.35 -4.42 4.37
CA LEU A 245 10.26 -3.71 5.24
C LEU A 245 9.50 -2.83 6.23
N THR A 246 9.78 -2.97 7.51
CA THR A 246 9.24 -2.11 8.56
C THR A 246 10.36 -1.66 9.49
N ASN A 247 10.44 -0.38 9.82
CA ASN A 247 11.35 0.08 10.87
C ASN A 247 10.77 -0.26 12.24
N VAL A 248 11.60 -0.86 13.10
CA VAL A 248 11.30 -1.07 14.51
C VAL A 248 11.81 0.14 15.31
N ASP A 249 13.05 0.56 15.00
CA ASP A 249 13.64 1.80 15.46
C ASP A 249 14.67 2.29 14.40
N ARG A 250 15.51 3.28 14.75
CA ARG A 250 16.47 3.89 13.82
C ARG A 250 17.48 2.89 13.26
N ASP A 251 17.91 1.93 14.08
CA ASP A 251 18.96 0.97 13.75
C ASP A 251 18.45 -0.46 13.61
N THR A 252 17.13 -0.64 13.66
CA THR A 252 16.48 -1.96 13.65
C THR A 252 15.35 -1.98 12.63
N ILE A 253 15.45 -2.91 11.68
CA ILE A 253 14.40 -3.17 10.69
C ILE A 253 13.85 -4.58 10.85
N LYS A 254 12.62 -4.76 10.41
CA LYS A 254 11.96 -6.04 10.29
C LYS A 254 11.69 -6.31 8.81
N LEU A 255 12.12 -7.48 8.36
CA LEU A 255 11.82 -8.01 7.04
C LEU A 255 10.84 -9.17 7.18
N LYS A 256 9.77 -9.15 6.40
CA LYS A 256 8.79 -10.23 6.34
C LYS A 256 8.56 -10.64 4.89
N GLY A 257 8.80 -11.89 4.59
CA GLY A 257 8.66 -12.41 3.22
C GLY A 257 9.07 -13.87 3.11
N THR A 258 9.27 -14.31 1.89
CA THR A 258 9.78 -15.67 1.63
C THR A 258 11.26 -15.78 1.98
N GLY A 259 11.76 -16.99 2.22
CA GLY A 259 13.18 -17.23 2.45
C GLY A 259 14.04 -16.65 1.32
N ILE A 260 13.65 -16.87 0.06
CA ILE A 260 14.32 -16.32 -1.13
C ILE A 260 14.42 -14.78 -1.05
N SER A 261 13.30 -14.10 -0.74
CA SER A 261 13.29 -12.65 -0.73
C SER A 261 14.14 -12.06 0.41
N ILE A 262 14.08 -12.63 1.59
CA ILE A 262 14.85 -12.19 2.75
C ILE A 262 16.34 -12.43 2.52
N LEU A 263 16.73 -13.64 2.08
CA LEU A 263 18.11 -13.96 1.77
C LEU A 263 18.69 -13.02 0.72
N GLY A 264 17.94 -12.76 -0.36
CA GLY A 264 18.36 -11.84 -1.40
C GLY A 264 18.65 -10.42 -0.89
N VAL A 265 17.90 -9.92 0.10
CA VAL A 265 18.16 -8.63 0.74
C VAL A 265 19.41 -8.69 1.63
N LEU A 266 19.53 -9.70 2.47
CA LEU A 266 20.66 -9.86 3.40
C LEU A 266 21.99 -10.08 2.67
N ASP A 267 21.97 -10.84 1.56
CA ASP A 267 23.14 -11.01 0.69
C ASP A 267 23.61 -9.68 0.11
N LYS A 268 22.68 -8.83 -0.33
CA LYS A 268 23.03 -7.50 -0.84
C LYS A 268 23.59 -6.61 0.25
N MET A 269 23.02 -6.63 1.46
CA MET A 269 23.54 -5.90 2.61
C MET A 269 24.99 -6.32 2.92
N SER A 270 25.27 -7.61 2.94
CA SER A 270 26.61 -8.16 3.13
C SER A 270 27.57 -7.77 2.02
N ALA A 271 27.15 -7.89 0.76
CA ALA A 271 27.96 -7.56 -0.42
C ALA A 271 28.37 -6.08 -0.46
N GLU A 272 27.54 -5.18 0.05
CA GLU A 272 27.83 -3.76 0.19
C GLU A 272 28.60 -3.42 1.49
N GLY A 273 28.99 -4.43 2.26
CA GLY A 273 29.81 -4.27 3.47
C GLY A 273 29.04 -3.72 4.67
N LEU A 274 27.71 -3.78 4.69
CA LEU A 274 26.92 -3.43 5.87
C LEU A 274 27.19 -4.46 6.96
N LYS A 275 27.43 -3.94 8.17
CA LYS A 275 27.51 -4.77 9.37
C LYS A 275 26.14 -4.79 10.05
N PHE A 276 25.62 -5.98 10.25
CA PHE A 276 24.31 -6.17 10.87
C PHE A 276 24.25 -7.48 11.66
N GLU A 277 23.29 -7.54 12.55
CA GLU A 277 22.95 -8.72 13.33
C GLU A 277 21.48 -9.06 13.08
N VAL A 278 21.17 -10.36 12.93
CA VAL A 278 19.78 -10.83 12.92
C VAL A 278 19.44 -11.32 14.30
N SER A 279 18.57 -10.60 15.01
CA SER A 279 18.27 -10.86 16.42
C SER A 279 17.05 -11.74 16.66
N LYS A 280 16.16 -11.90 15.65
CA LYS A 280 14.98 -12.74 15.77
C LYS A 280 14.56 -13.27 14.39
N VAL A 281 14.22 -14.55 14.33
CA VAL A 281 13.59 -15.15 13.16
C VAL A 281 12.34 -15.90 13.58
N THR A 282 11.24 -15.63 12.91
CA THR A 282 9.99 -16.37 13.09
C THR A 282 9.54 -16.87 11.72
N GLY A 283 9.22 -18.16 11.61
CA GLY A 283 8.79 -18.72 10.33
C GLY A 283 7.90 -19.94 10.51
N LYS A 284 7.16 -20.27 9.47
CA LYS A 284 6.39 -21.50 9.37
C LYS A 284 7.14 -22.49 8.49
N THR A 285 7.71 -23.53 9.09
CA THR A 285 8.23 -24.66 8.35
C THR A 285 7.37 -25.87 8.71
N ALA A 286 6.79 -26.54 7.71
CA ALA A 286 5.98 -27.76 7.88
C ALA A 286 4.88 -27.65 8.96
N GLY A 287 4.16 -26.55 9.03
CA GLY A 287 3.05 -26.36 9.97
C GLY A 287 3.44 -26.05 11.42
N LYS A 288 4.72 -25.90 11.73
CA LYS A 288 5.19 -25.46 13.05
C LYS A 288 5.67 -24.01 12.97
N ASN A 289 5.27 -23.19 13.97
CA ASN A 289 5.86 -21.87 14.14
C ASN A 289 7.25 -22.07 14.74
N LEU A 290 8.28 -21.71 13.99
CA LEU A 290 9.64 -21.57 14.53
C LEU A 290 9.76 -20.17 15.12
N ILE A 291 9.92 -20.10 16.44
CA ILE A 291 10.24 -18.88 17.15
C ILE A 291 11.69 -19.01 17.58
N CYS A 292 12.56 -18.21 16.99
CA CYS A 292 13.96 -18.14 17.34
C CYS A 292 14.24 -16.83 18.06
N GLU A 293 14.53 -16.92 19.34
CA GLU A 293 15.08 -15.81 20.11
C GLU A 293 16.58 -16.05 20.29
N GLU A 294 17.41 -15.15 19.69
CA GLU A 294 18.88 -15.09 19.76
C GLU A 294 19.66 -15.98 18.75
N LYS A 295 20.72 -15.53 18.14
CA LYS A 295 21.67 -14.43 18.24
C LYS A 295 22.81 -14.44 17.31
N ILE A 296 23.30 -14.96 16.50
CA ILE A 296 24.42 -14.70 15.57
C ILE A 296 24.06 -15.33 14.24
N VAL A 297 23.89 -14.49 13.27
CA VAL A 297 23.65 -14.95 11.91
C VAL A 297 24.96 -14.79 11.17
N GLU A 298 25.57 -15.90 10.81
CA GLU A 298 26.60 -15.91 9.78
C GLU A 298 25.90 -16.25 8.45
N PRO A 299 25.84 -15.32 7.47
CA PRO A 299 25.35 -15.66 6.16
C PRO A 299 26.30 -16.67 5.51
N ASP A 300 25.83 -17.84 5.22
CA ASP A 300 26.51 -18.81 4.38
C ASP A 300 26.17 -18.50 2.92
N LEU A 301 26.96 -17.61 2.33
CA LEU A 301 26.76 -17.12 0.96
C LEU A 301 26.95 -18.21 -0.10
N GLU A 302 27.69 -19.28 0.20
CA GLU A 302 27.93 -20.37 -0.75
C GLU A 302 26.67 -21.28 -0.90
N ASN A 303 25.88 -21.41 0.17
CA ASN A 303 24.72 -22.27 0.18
C ASN A 303 23.39 -21.52 0.27
N ASN A 304 23.38 -20.19 0.20
CA ASN A 304 22.19 -19.35 0.35
C ASN A 304 21.40 -19.66 1.64
N ILE A 305 22.10 -19.90 2.73
CA ILE A 305 21.54 -20.26 4.03
C ILE A 305 22.01 -19.27 5.07
N ILE A 306 21.08 -18.68 5.81
CA ILE A 306 21.40 -17.98 7.04
C ILE A 306 21.36 -18.99 8.17
N ARG A 307 22.51 -19.25 8.76
CA ARG A 307 22.61 -20.13 9.91
C ARG A 307 22.41 -19.35 11.19
N LEU A 308 21.40 -19.75 11.95
CA LEU A 308 21.10 -19.23 13.27
C LEU A 308 21.71 -20.16 14.29
N PHE A 309 22.64 -19.65 15.09
CA PHE A 309 23.24 -20.43 16.15
C PHE A 309 22.48 -20.23 17.46
N TYR A 310 21.95 -21.30 17.98
CA TYR A 310 21.33 -21.35 19.32
C TYR A 310 22.34 -21.76 20.39
N SER A 311 22.03 -21.39 21.63
CA SER A 311 22.79 -21.80 22.81
C SER A 311 22.86 -23.32 22.99
N ASN A 312 22.00 -24.12 22.33
CA ASN A 312 21.95 -25.57 22.38
C ASN A 312 22.41 -26.29 21.09
N LYS A 313 23.15 -25.62 20.22
CA LYS A 313 23.83 -26.18 19.04
C LYS A 313 22.94 -26.76 17.93
N GLN A 314 21.70 -26.32 17.79
CA GLN A 314 20.92 -26.64 16.59
C GLN A 314 21.03 -25.50 15.58
N ASP A 315 21.60 -25.78 14.42
CA ASP A 315 21.59 -24.88 13.27
C ASP A 315 20.13 -24.77 12.75
N ILE A 316 19.55 -23.59 12.83
CA ILE A 316 18.28 -23.32 12.15
C ILE A 316 18.57 -22.35 11.03
N GLY A 317 18.43 -22.83 9.78
CA GLY A 317 18.64 -22.05 8.58
C GLY A 317 17.34 -21.47 8.03
N ILE A 318 17.39 -20.28 7.46
CA ILE A 318 16.40 -19.83 6.50
C ILE A 318 16.79 -20.45 5.18
N SER A 319 15.98 -21.38 4.67
CA SER A 319 16.24 -21.98 3.36
C SER A 319 15.76 -21.06 2.23
N GLU A 320 16.44 -21.16 1.09
CA GLU A 320 16.04 -20.53 -0.16
C GLU A 320 14.77 -21.21 -0.71
N ASP A 321 13.65 -20.97 -0.05
CA ASP A 321 12.35 -21.51 -0.41
C ASP A 321 11.26 -20.43 -0.33
N ARG A 322 10.02 -20.80 -0.62
CA ARG A 322 8.85 -19.91 -0.56
C ARG A 322 8.13 -19.93 0.79
N SER A 323 8.70 -20.54 1.80
CA SER A 323 8.16 -20.44 3.16
C SER A 323 8.29 -19.02 3.67
N GLU A 324 7.28 -18.55 4.41
CA GLU A 324 7.27 -17.20 4.97
C GLU A 324 8.07 -17.15 6.27
N TYR A 325 8.90 -16.12 6.37
CA TYR A 325 9.70 -15.78 7.53
C TYR A 325 9.49 -14.32 7.93
N GLU A 326 9.74 -14.04 9.19
CA GLU A 326 9.89 -12.69 9.72
C GLU A 326 11.25 -12.58 10.42
N VAL A 327 12.02 -11.59 10.05
CA VAL A 327 13.42 -11.43 10.51
C VAL A 327 13.61 -10.03 11.05
N ILE A 328 14.20 -9.92 12.24
CA ILE A 328 14.63 -8.65 12.82
C ILE A 328 16.14 -8.48 12.55
N VAL A 329 16.47 -7.39 11.88
CA VAL A 329 17.84 -7.05 11.49
C VAL A 329 18.25 -5.76 12.19
N LYS A 330 19.37 -5.78 12.90
CA LYS A 330 19.91 -4.64 13.62
C LYS A 330 21.24 -4.23 13.01
N ARG A 331 21.43 -2.93 12.81
CA ARG A 331 22.71 -2.35 12.38
C ARG A 331 23.74 -2.45 13.53
N ASN A 332 24.96 -2.88 13.21
CA ASN A 332 26.11 -2.92 14.13
C ASN A 332 26.96 -1.67 13.98
#